data_c6659b3c67bb94fe9425f3cb08f61fe1
#
_entry.id   c6659b3c67bb94fe9425f3cb08f61fe1
#
_cell.length_a   1.000
_cell.length_b   1.000
_cell.length_c   1.000
_cell.angle_alpha   90.00
_cell.angle_beta   90.00
_cell.angle_gamma   90.00
#
_symmetry.space_group_name_H-M   'P 1'
#
loop_
_entity.id
_entity.type
_entity.pdbx_description
1 polymer ?
#
loop_
_entity_poly.entity_id
_entity_poly.type
_entity_poly.pdbx_seq_one_letter_code
_entity_poly.pdbx_strand_id
1 'polypeptide(L)'
;MEFFDSNGKIQFGDVCCYVYFQATPVAIVNTYKVVPGSIIDYKGFGLTKHISKVLGTNNFMAITLDQIKRICIKIEISGNNDIFISRFTNMVERN
;
A
#
# COMPACT_ATOMS: atom_id res chain seq x y z
N MET A 1 -1.37 -1.80 -1.53
CA MET A 1 -2.20 -0.61 -1.80
C MET A 1 -1.87 0.48 -0.80
N GLU A 2 -1.83 1.68 -1.27
CA GLU A 2 -1.61 2.86 -0.42
C GLU A 2 -2.94 3.59 -0.22
N PHE A 3 -3.25 3.94 1.01
CA PHE A 3 -4.52 4.60 1.33
C PHE A 3 -4.35 5.58 2.50
N PHE A 4 -5.34 6.45 2.69
CA PHE A 4 -5.37 7.37 3.81
C PHE A 4 -6.24 6.78 4.91
N ASP A 5 -5.76 6.82 6.16
CA ASP A 5 -6.59 6.45 7.30
C ASP A 5 -7.52 7.61 7.69
N SER A 6 -8.29 7.42 8.76
CA SER A 6 -9.25 8.46 9.21
C SER A 6 -8.57 9.73 9.68
N ASN A 7 -7.28 9.68 10.01
CA ASN A 7 -6.51 10.84 10.41
C ASN A 7 -5.76 11.49 9.25
N GLY A 8 -5.95 10.99 8.03
CA GLY A 8 -5.28 11.50 6.85
C GLY A 8 -3.85 11.01 6.69
N LYS A 9 -3.40 10.05 7.50
CA LYS A 9 -2.07 9.48 7.37
C LYS A 9 -2.06 8.41 6.30
N ILE A 10 -0.95 8.31 5.61
CA ILE A 10 -0.74 7.30 4.57
C ILE A 10 -0.44 5.96 5.22
N GLN A 11 -1.16 4.94 4.79
CA GLN A 11 -1.02 3.57 5.26
C GLN A 11 -0.88 2.63 4.06
N PHE A 12 -0.35 1.45 4.30
CA PHE A 12 -0.29 0.38 3.31
C PHE A 12 -1.08 -0.82 3.78
N GLY A 13 -1.65 -1.55 2.84
CA GLY A 13 -2.39 -2.75 3.17
C GLY A 13 -2.79 -3.54 1.93
N ASP A 14 -3.28 -4.75 2.16
CA ASP A 14 -3.86 -5.61 1.14
C ASP A 14 -5.37 -5.59 1.28
N VAL A 15 -6.07 -5.39 0.16
CA VAL A 15 -7.52 -5.51 0.15
C VAL A 15 -7.89 -6.98 0.23
N CYS A 16 -8.65 -7.33 1.26
CA CYS A 16 -9.13 -8.70 1.43
C CYS A 16 -10.44 -8.92 0.70
N CYS A 17 -11.35 -7.97 0.80
CA CYS A 17 -12.65 -8.04 0.14
C CYS A 17 -13.30 -6.67 0.13
N TYR A 18 -14.38 -6.56 -0.65
CA TYR A 18 -15.24 -5.40 -0.66
C TYR A 18 -16.60 -5.80 -0.11
N VAL A 19 -17.18 -4.95 0.70
CA VAL A 19 -18.50 -5.16 1.27
C VAL A 19 -19.31 -3.88 1.13
N TYR A 20 -20.64 -4.01 1.19
CA TYR A 20 -21.51 -2.86 1.25
C TYR A 20 -21.95 -2.65 2.69
N PHE A 21 -21.75 -1.46 3.19
CA PHE A 21 -22.24 -1.06 4.50
C PHE A 21 -23.18 0.13 4.31
N GLN A 22 -24.47 -0.08 4.58
CA GLN A 22 -25.49 0.94 4.39
C GLN A 22 -25.45 1.54 2.98
N ALA A 23 -25.39 0.67 1.98
CA ALA A 23 -25.32 1.01 0.55
C ALA A 23 -24.03 1.72 0.13
N THR A 24 -23.02 1.81 1.01
CA THR A 24 -21.73 2.38 0.68
C THR A 24 -20.71 1.26 0.49
N PRO A 25 -19.99 1.22 -0.65
CA PRO A 25 -18.95 0.23 -0.83
C PRO A 25 -17.75 0.54 0.07
N VAL A 26 -17.25 -0.49 0.74
CA VAL A 26 -16.16 -0.40 1.70
C VAL A 26 -15.18 -1.50 1.41
N ALA A 27 -13.90 -1.17 1.43
CA ALA A 27 -12.83 -2.15 1.31
C ALA A 27 -12.36 -2.58 2.70
N ILE A 28 -12.24 -3.88 2.90
CA ILE A 28 -11.63 -4.43 4.13
C ILE A 28 -10.18 -4.67 3.82
N VAL A 29 -9.31 -4.02 4.56
CA VAL A 29 -7.87 -3.97 4.30
C VAL A 29 -7.11 -4.57 5.47
N ASN A 30 -6.20 -5.50 5.18
CA ASN A 30 -5.23 -5.98 6.16
C ASN A 30 -4.02 -5.04 6.10
N THR A 31 -3.76 -4.32 7.17
CA THR A 31 -2.77 -3.25 7.17
C THR A 31 -1.36 -3.76 7.37
N TYR A 32 -0.39 -3.01 6.85
CA TYR A 32 1.03 -3.22 7.07
C TYR A 32 1.62 -2.09 7.88
N LYS A 33 2.64 -2.42 8.66
CA LYS A 33 3.42 -1.43 9.39
C LYS A 33 4.74 -1.21 8.66
N VAL A 34 5.06 0.04 8.35
CA VAL A 34 6.33 0.40 7.72
C VAL A 34 7.45 0.27 8.74
N VAL A 35 8.53 -0.41 8.36
CA VAL A 35 9.72 -0.51 9.20
C VAL A 35 10.46 0.83 9.15
N PRO A 36 10.70 1.49 10.29
CA PRO A 36 11.36 2.78 10.31
C PRO A 36 12.75 2.72 9.67
N GLY A 37 13.08 3.75 8.88
CA GLY A 37 14.39 3.85 8.23
C GLY A 37 14.58 2.90 7.05
N SER A 38 13.53 2.21 6.62
CA SER A 38 13.64 1.23 5.53
C SER A 38 13.28 1.78 4.16
N ILE A 39 12.99 3.07 4.07
CA ILE A 39 12.61 3.67 2.78
C ILE A 39 13.84 3.77 1.90
N ILE A 40 13.76 3.18 0.72
CA ILE A 40 14.83 3.20 -0.27
C ILE A 40 14.32 3.92 -1.51
N ASP A 41 15.02 4.95 -1.91
CA ASP A 41 14.76 5.64 -3.17
C ASP A 41 15.67 5.05 -4.24
N TYR A 42 15.07 4.44 -5.23
CA TYR A 42 15.81 3.86 -6.35
C TYR A 42 15.56 4.66 -7.61
N LYS A 43 16.64 5.05 -8.27
CA LYS A 43 16.59 5.73 -9.55
C LYS A 43 17.21 4.84 -10.60
N GLY A 44 16.41 4.43 -11.57
CA GLY A 44 16.88 3.64 -12.69
C GLY A 44 16.07 3.94 -13.93
N PHE A 45 16.72 4.00 -15.08
CA PHE A 45 16.05 4.24 -16.36
C PHE A 45 15.20 5.52 -16.36
N GLY A 46 15.62 6.55 -15.63
CA GLY A 46 14.90 7.81 -15.54
C GLY A 46 13.66 7.78 -14.64
N LEU A 47 13.42 6.69 -13.94
CA LEU A 47 12.30 6.56 -13.03
C LEU A 47 12.78 6.59 -11.59
N THR A 48 11.98 7.20 -10.72
CA THR A 48 12.20 7.15 -9.29
C THR A 48 11.17 6.24 -8.66
N LYS A 49 11.62 5.30 -7.85
CA LYS A 49 10.75 4.39 -7.13
C LYS A 49 11.02 4.50 -5.64
N HIS A 50 9.95 4.51 -4.86
CA HIS A 50 10.02 4.48 -3.42
C HIS A 50 9.71 3.06 -2.95
N ILE A 51 10.65 2.44 -2.28
CA ILE A 51 10.52 1.07 -1.78
C ILE A 51 10.60 1.11 -0.27
N SER A 52 9.61 0.54 0.39
CA SER A 52 9.56 0.46 1.84
C SER A 52 9.41 -0.97 2.27
N LYS A 53 10.15 -1.36 3.31
CA LYS A 53 9.94 -2.65 3.96
C LYS A 53 8.79 -2.53 4.93
N VAL A 54 7.90 -3.53 4.92
CA VAL A 54 6.72 -3.53 5.77
C VAL A 54 6.57 -4.86 6.49
N LEU A 55 5.81 -4.82 7.59
CA LEU A 55 5.46 -6.01 8.35
C LEU A 55 3.95 -6.18 8.36
N GLY A 56 3.50 -7.43 8.22
CA GLY A 56 2.09 -7.75 8.39
C GLY A 56 1.67 -7.56 9.85
N THR A 57 0.48 -7.02 10.07
CA THR A 57 0.02 -6.71 11.42
C THR A 57 -1.15 -7.56 11.89
N ASN A 58 -1.85 -8.25 10.98
CA ASN A 58 -3.13 -8.90 11.26
C ASN A 58 -4.20 -7.93 11.76
N ASN A 59 -4.02 -6.64 11.53
CA ASN A 59 -5.04 -5.64 11.84
C ASN A 59 -5.83 -5.33 10.58
N PHE A 60 -7.14 -5.38 10.70
CA PHE A 60 -8.04 -5.10 9.60
C PHE A 60 -8.68 -3.74 9.78
N MET A 61 -8.87 -3.05 8.68
CA MET A 61 -9.46 -1.73 8.66
C MET A 61 -10.47 -1.65 7.52
N ALA A 62 -11.59 -1.01 7.78
CA ALA A 62 -12.59 -0.73 6.74
C ALA A 62 -12.36 0.68 6.23
N ILE A 63 -12.20 0.82 4.92
CA ILE A 63 -12.02 2.13 4.30
C ILE A 63 -13.00 2.30 3.16
N THR A 64 -13.40 3.54 2.91
CA THR A 64 -14.20 3.87 1.75
C THR A 64 -13.30 3.97 0.52
N LEU A 65 -13.89 3.88 -0.67
CA LEU A 65 -13.08 3.83 -1.90
C LEU A 65 -12.33 5.13 -2.16
N ASP A 66 -12.85 6.25 -1.69
CA ASP A 66 -12.18 7.54 -1.83
C ASP A 66 -10.94 7.69 -0.96
N GLN A 67 -10.74 6.82 0.03
CA GLN A 67 -9.52 6.80 0.83
C GLN A 67 -8.36 6.10 0.12
N ILE A 68 -8.62 5.38 -0.95
CA ILE A 68 -7.58 4.69 -1.71
C ILE A 68 -6.79 5.72 -2.52
N LYS A 69 -5.48 5.75 -2.30
CA LYS A 69 -4.61 6.69 -2.99
C LYS A 69 -4.04 6.10 -4.27
N ARG A 70 -3.48 4.91 -4.18
CA ARG A 70 -2.88 4.25 -5.35
C ARG A 70 -2.65 2.77 -5.11
N ILE A 71 -2.49 2.04 -6.19
CA ILE A 71 -2.09 0.65 -6.17
C ILE A 71 -0.56 0.60 -6.16
N CYS A 72 0.00 -0.27 -5.32
CA CYS A 72 1.43 -0.46 -5.22
C CYS A 72 1.78 -1.89 -5.60
N ILE A 73 3.04 -2.12 -5.91
CA ILE A 73 3.55 -3.47 -6.08
C ILE A 73 4.06 -3.99 -4.75
N LYS A 74 3.61 -5.19 -4.39
CA LYS A 74 4.09 -5.90 -3.23
C LYS A 74 5.13 -6.93 -3.68
N ILE A 75 6.30 -6.89 -3.07
CA ILE A 75 7.40 -7.81 -3.36
C ILE A 75 7.64 -8.64 -2.12
N GLU A 76 7.48 -9.94 -2.25
CA GLU A 76 7.76 -10.89 -1.17
C GLU A 76 9.04 -11.65 -1.51
N ILE A 77 9.99 -11.67 -0.57
CA ILE A 77 11.22 -12.40 -0.76
C ILE A 77 11.08 -13.74 -0.05
N SER A 78 11.13 -14.81 -0.83
CA SER A 78 11.01 -16.16 -0.30
C SER A 78 12.21 -16.48 0.59
N GLY A 79 11.94 -17.17 1.70
CA GLY A 79 12.95 -17.57 2.65
C GLY A 79 13.09 -16.66 3.85
N ASN A 80 12.82 -15.37 3.71
CA ASN A 80 12.99 -14.40 4.79
C ASN A 80 11.68 -13.85 5.34
N ASN A 81 10.57 -14.09 4.65
CA ASN A 81 9.28 -13.47 4.95
C ASN A 81 9.33 -11.94 4.91
N ASP A 82 10.31 -11.38 4.22
CA ASP A 82 10.40 -9.94 4.04
C ASP A 82 9.43 -9.48 2.96
N ILE A 83 8.72 -8.41 3.25
CA ILE A 83 7.75 -7.82 2.34
C ILE A 83 8.16 -6.38 2.07
N PHE A 84 8.22 -6.03 0.78
CA PHE A 84 8.51 -4.67 0.35
C PHE A 84 7.37 -4.16 -0.48
N ILE A 85 7.08 -2.87 -0.34
CA ILE A 85 6.06 -2.21 -1.14
C ILE A 85 6.74 -1.13 -1.96
N SER A 86 6.51 -1.17 -3.27
CA SER A 86 7.04 -0.20 -4.21
C SER A 86 5.90 0.65 -4.76
N ARG A 87 6.08 1.96 -4.71
CA ARG A 87 5.20 2.90 -5.38
C ARG A 87 5.74 3.18 -6.76
N PHE A 88 4.84 3.23 -7.73
CA PHE A 88 5.21 3.74 -9.05
C PHE A 88 4.94 5.22 -9.13
N THR A 89 5.80 5.92 -9.84
CA THR A 89 5.51 7.27 -10.24
C THR A 89 4.44 7.22 -11.34
N ASN A 90 3.75 8.34 -11.55
CA ASN A 90 2.70 8.41 -12.56
C ASN A 90 3.21 8.50 -13.99
N MET A 91 4.48 8.29 -14.21
CA MET A 91 5.04 8.43 -15.54
C MET A 91 4.50 7.42 -16.54
N VAL A 92 4.14 6.24 -16.03
CA VAL A 92 3.63 5.18 -16.89
C VAL A 92 2.25 5.49 -17.44
N GLU A 93 1.51 6.36 -16.79
CA GLU A 93 0.13 6.68 -17.14
C GLU A 93 0.00 7.72 -18.23
N ARG A 94 1.10 8.20 -18.73
CA ARG A 94 1.09 9.35 -19.65
C ARG A 94 0.97 8.97 -21.10
N ASN A 95 1.00 7.73 -21.40
CA ASN A 95 0.99 7.27 -22.78
C ASN A 95 -0.40 7.03 -23.32
#